data_6c9274f68dace8cbd56aa633c617aeb4
#
_entry.id   6c9274f68dace8cbd56aa633c617aeb4
#
_cell.length_a   1.000
_cell.length_b   1.000
_cell.length_c   1.000
_cell.angle_alpha   90.00
_cell.angle_beta   90.00
_cell.angle_gamma   90.00
#
_symmetry.space_group_name_H-M   'P 1'
#
loop_
_entity.id
_entity.type
_entity.pdbx_description
1 polymer ?
#
loop_
_entity_poly.entity_id
_entity_poly.type
_entity_poly.pdbx_seq_one_letter_code
_entity_poly.pdbx_strand_id
1 'polypeptide(L)'
;EVVREGHLVMTEAQTSHERSMIMELPALWELERYFELTFDLRVEGGGRNGGEGVSVCFGDLPEVPFGEEGAGDGLRVLLRTRAARFEVYLGDVLMLGRPLDVSLVREQGFVPVLITFGFSGLSVQLGDEWLVYELILSPWAPQSFWRFGIGVRTGAEMYDEHRIDNLLLVAGSEHKPRPVTVEVSSNGQQFSTSAVELMYEAPPTVSAFFPERGPQTGSTVVRILGDNLGAGTHYMCRFDGVAVDASFDESNSTMHCASVPRGTARSAALEVSLNAQQYTATGVNFTWYAPPTVRLISPTVNYHCEDPLVIQYDVDNVRIPEV
;
A
#
# COMPACT_ATOMS: atom_id res chain seq x y z
N GLU A 1 6.26 -4.17 31.17
CA GLU A 1 7.19 -4.80 30.20
C GLU A 1 8.40 -5.35 30.95
N VAL A 2 8.68 -6.62 30.78
CA VAL A 2 9.89 -7.21 31.35
C VAL A 2 10.81 -7.56 30.17
N VAL A 3 11.88 -6.77 29.98
CA VAL A 3 12.95 -7.11 29.04
C VAL A 3 14.00 -7.92 29.80
N ARG A 4 14.26 -9.14 29.39
CA ARG A 4 15.33 -10.00 29.93
C ARG A 4 16.25 -10.43 28.80
N GLU A 5 17.54 -10.30 28.99
CA GLU A 5 18.57 -10.70 28.01
C GLU A 5 18.39 -10.02 26.62
N GLY A 6 17.77 -8.83 26.59
CA GLY A 6 17.48 -8.12 25.36
C GLY A 6 16.15 -8.47 24.69
N HIS A 7 15.42 -9.47 25.18
CA HIS A 7 14.15 -9.95 24.61
C HIS A 7 12.94 -9.47 25.40
N LEU A 8 11.82 -9.24 24.74
CA LEU A 8 10.55 -8.93 25.38
C LEU A 8 9.90 -10.23 25.90
N VAL A 9 9.79 -10.36 27.22
CA VAL A 9 9.08 -11.48 27.85
C VAL A 9 7.60 -11.13 27.94
N MET A 10 6.78 -11.75 27.09
CA MET A 10 5.33 -11.58 27.09
C MET A 10 4.66 -12.31 28.23
N THR A 11 4.98 -13.61 28.41
CA THR A 11 4.55 -14.38 29.57
C THR A 11 5.71 -15.15 30.16
N GLU A 12 5.75 -15.24 31.49
CA GLU A 12 6.59 -16.21 32.18
C GLU A 12 5.92 -17.59 32.20
N ALA A 13 6.71 -18.63 32.44
CA ALA A 13 6.20 -20.00 32.60
C ALA A 13 5.35 -20.13 33.89
N GLN A 14 4.18 -19.48 33.89
CA GLN A 14 3.18 -19.49 34.96
C GLN A 14 1.79 -19.70 34.38
N THR A 15 0.89 -20.27 35.16
CA THR A 15 -0.47 -20.57 34.74
C THR A 15 -1.38 -19.33 34.67
N SER A 16 -2.35 -19.37 33.76
CA SER A 16 -3.43 -18.38 33.64
C SER A 16 -2.98 -16.93 33.42
N HIS A 17 -1.88 -16.73 32.70
CA HIS A 17 -1.41 -15.41 32.30
C HIS A 17 -1.87 -15.07 30.89
N GLU A 18 -2.47 -13.90 30.75
CA GLU A 18 -2.85 -13.32 29.49
C GLU A 18 -2.19 -11.94 29.37
N ARG A 19 -1.53 -11.70 28.22
CA ARG A 19 -0.87 -10.44 27.97
C ARG A 19 -0.97 -10.07 26.50
N SER A 20 -0.99 -8.77 26.25
CA SER A 20 -0.89 -8.22 24.91
C SER A 20 0.06 -7.03 24.86
N MET A 21 0.62 -6.82 23.70
CA MET A 21 1.36 -5.63 23.32
C MET A 21 0.61 -4.97 22.16
N ILE A 22 0.40 -3.67 22.24
CA ILE A 22 -0.26 -2.89 21.19
C ILE A 22 0.76 -1.89 20.64
N MET A 23 0.81 -1.80 19.31
CA MET A 23 1.63 -0.85 18.57
C MET A 23 0.72 0.22 17.97
N GLU A 24 0.96 1.48 18.31
CA GLU A 24 0.28 2.60 17.70
C GLU A 24 0.95 2.95 16.36
N LEU A 25 0.13 3.19 15.35
CA LEU A 25 0.60 3.54 14.01
C LEU A 25 0.58 5.05 13.82
N PRO A 26 1.52 5.61 13.03
CA PRO A 26 1.44 7.01 12.66
C PRO A 26 0.14 7.33 11.90
N ALA A 27 -0.38 8.57 12.04
CA ALA A 27 -1.64 9.02 11.42
C ALA A 27 -1.68 8.96 9.87
N LEU A 28 -0.54 8.74 9.21
CA LEU A 28 -0.43 8.61 7.75
C LEU A 28 -0.88 7.23 7.22
N TRP A 29 -1.26 6.34 8.08
CA TRP A 29 -1.66 4.96 7.74
C TRP A 29 -2.95 4.87 6.89
N GLU A 30 -3.76 5.90 6.83
CA GLU A 30 -5.07 5.89 6.14
C GLU A 30 -5.02 5.49 4.65
N LEU A 31 -3.86 5.59 4.01
CA LEU A 31 -3.70 5.34 2.57
C LEU A 31 -2.98 4.04 2.24
N GLU A 32 -2.54 3.28 3.23
CA GLU A 32 -1.62 2.19 3.01
C GLU A 32 -2.31 0.83 3.01
N ARG A 33 -2.17 0.10 1.90
CA ARG A 33 -2.74 -1.23 1.70
C ARG A 33 -1.70 -2.34 1.82
N TYR A 34 -0.55 -2.03 2.39
CA TYR A 34 0.55 -2.97 2.55
C TYR A 34 1.15 -2.87 3.94
N PHE A 35 1.43 -4.02 4.52
CA PHE A 35 2.29 -4.11 5.69
C PHE A 35 3.13 -5.40 5.65
N GLU A 36 4.28 -5.32 6.31
CA GLU A 36 5.14 -6.44 6.64
C GLU A 36 5.45 -6.38 8.13
N LEU A 37 5.04 -7.39 8.86
CA LEU A 37 5.36 -7.57 10.27
C LEU A 37 6.30 -8.75 10.41
N THR A 38 7.49 -8.51 10.95
CA THR A 38 8.47 -9.54 11.27
C THR A 38 8.79 -9.53 12.75
N PHE A 39 8.98 -10.68 13.32
CA PHE A 39 9.50 -10.86 14.68
C PHE A 39 10.00 -12.26 14.86
N ASP A 40 10.87 -12.46 15.85
CA ASP A 40 11.32 -13.76 16.29
C ASP A 40 10.48 -14.19 17.50
N LEU A 41 9.84 -15.35 17.39
CA LEU A 41 9.00 -15.95 18.43
C LEU A 41 9.73 -17.12 19.08
N ARG A 42 9.74 -17.16 20.42
CA ARG A 42 10.19 -18.30 21.21
C ARG A 42 9.09 -18.73 22.16
N VAL A 43 8.76 -20.03 22.13
CA VAL A 43 7.75 -20.65 22.99
C VAL A 43 8.39 -21.83 23.71
N GLU A 44 8.54 -21.72 25.02
CA GLU A 44 9.23 -22.72 25.85
C GLU A 44 8.48 -23.03 27.15
N GLY A 45 8.72 -24.20 27.71
CA GLY A 45 8.41 -24.54 29.12
C GLY A 45 7.29 -25.52 29.36
N GLY A 46 6.30 -25.66 28.46
CA GLY A 46 5.09 -26.47 28.71
C GLY A 46 5.13 -27.89 28.18
N GLY A 47 6.22 -28.34 27.59
CA GLY A 47 6.28 -29.65 26.94
C GLY A 47 5.27 -29.78 25.78
N ARG A 48 4.86 -31.00 25.42
CA ARG A 48 3.92 -31.26 24.30
C ARG A 48 2.51 -30.68 24.49
N ASN A 49 2.13 -30.32 25.71
CA ASN A 49 0.79 -29.85 26.08
C ASN A 49 0.83 -28.43 26.69
N GLY A 50 1.82 -27.62 26.34
CA GLY A 50 2.00 -26.28 26.90
C GLY A 50 0.87 -25.28 26.63
N GLY A 51 1.17 -23.99 26.82
CA GLY A 51 0.19 -22.90 26.80
C GLY A 51 -0.68 -22.79 25.55
N GLU A 52 -1.63 -21.88 25.60
CA GLU A 52 -2.69 -21.79 24.59
C GLU A 52 -2.21 -21.29 23.22
N GLY A 53 -1.30 -20.30 23.18
CA GLY A 53 -0.74 -19.85 21.91
C GLY A 53 -0.50 -18.33 21.80
N VAL A 54 -0.40 -17.87 20.55
CA VAL A 54 -0.09 -16.49 20.16
C VAL A 54 -1.09 -16.01 19.13
N SER A 55 -1.50 -14.77 19.23
CA SER A 55 -2.29 -14.07 18.21
C SER A 55 -1.57 -12.82 17.71
N VAL A 56 -1.71 -12.54 16.43
CA VAL A 56 -1.37 -11.23 15.83
C VAL A 56 -2.64 -10.60 15.30
N CYS A 57 -2.94 -9.40 15.74
CA CYS A 57 -4.18 -8.70 15.44
C CYS A 57 -3.90 -7.37 14.76
N PHE A 58 -4.74 -7.00 13.79
CA PHE A 58 -4.79 -5.66 13.22
C PHE A 58 -6.25 -5.22 13.14
N GLY A 59 -6.67 -4.32 14.02
CA GLY A 59 -8.07 -3.94 14.16
C GLY A 59 -8.30 -2.89 15.26
N ASP A 60 -9.56 -2.67 15.63
CA ASP A 60 -9.94 -1.88 16.81
C ASP A 60 -9.70 -2.72 18.08
N LEU A 61 -8.50 -2.56 18.64
CA LEU A 61 -8.04 -3.36 19.76
C LEU A 61 -8.47 -2.77 21.09
N PRO A 62 -8.91 -3.60 22.07
CA PRO A 62 -9.29 -3.14 23.39
C PRO A 62 -8.09 -2.67 24.21
N GLU A 63 -8.34 -1.81 25.21
CA GLU A 63 -7.32 -1.37 26.17
C GLU A 63 -6.97 -2.44 27.23
N VAL A 64 -7.77 -3.51 27.30
CA VAL A 64 -7.51 -4.64 28.20
C VAL A 64 -6.66 -5.69 27.51
N PRO A 65 -5.83 -6.45 28.25
CA PRO A 65 -5.07 -7.54 27.67
C PRO A 65 -5.96 -8.55 26.93
N PHE A 66 -5.44 -9.09 25.84
CA PHE A 66 -6.05 -10.20 25.09
C PHE A 66 -4.99 -11.28 24.82
N GLY A 67 -5.43 -12.50 24.70
CA GLY A 67 -4.56 -13.66 24.53
C GLY A 67 -4.50 -14.21 23.11
N GLU A 68 -4.34 -15.51 23.02
CA GLU A 68 -4.23 -16.26 21.75
C GLU A 68 -5.51 -16.26 20.90
N GLU A 69 -6.66 -15.94 21.47
CA GLU A 69 -7.92 -15.76 20.73
C GLU A 69 -7.88 -14.48 19.87
N GLY A 70 -6.95 -13.56 20.19
CA GLY A 70 -6.90 -12.26 19.57
C GLY A 70 -8.05 -11.35 20.00
N ALA A 71 -8.09 -10.18 19.46
CA ALA A 71 -9.14 -9.18 19.69
C ALA A 71 -9.34 -8.28 18.46
N GLY A 72 -10.41 -7.48 18.50
CA GLY A 72 -10.72 -6.50 17.47
C GLY A 72 -11.57 -7.05 16.33
N ASP A 73 -12.06 -6.12 15.54
CA ASP A 73 -12.98 -6.35 14.41
C ASP A 73 -12.28 -6.54 13.05
N GLY A 74 -10.94 -6.54 13.05
CA GLY A 74 -10.11 -6.63 11.86
C GLY A 74 -9.52 -8.00 11.60
N LEU A 75 -8.25 -8.01 11.19
CA LEU A 75 -7.48 -9.22 10.94
C LEU A 75 -7.00 -9.85 12.25
N ARG A 76 -7.19 -11.16 12.40
CA ARG A 76 -6.60 -11.95 13.47
C ARG A 76 -5.90 -13.18 12.87
N VAL A 77 -4.62 -13.32 13.16
CA VAL A 77 -3.78 -14.47 12.80
C VAL A 77 -3.45 -15.22 14.08
N LEU A 78 -3.89 -16.45 14.21
CA LEU A 78 -3.84 -17.23 15.45
C LEU A 78 -2.95 -18.47 15.29
N LEU A 79 -1.94 -18.57 16.15
CA LEU A 79 -1.10 -19.77 16.32
C LEU A 79 -1.53 -20.46 17.63
N ARG A 80 -2.51 -21.34 17.56
CA ARG A 80 -3.05 -22.05 18.72
C ARG A 80 -2.21 -23.30 19.02
N THR A 81 -1.22 -23.15 19.85
CA THR A 81 -0.23 -24.21 20.11
C THR A 81 -0.84 -25.39 20.85
N ARG A 82 -1.81 -25.18 21.75
CA ARG A 82 -2.51 -26.27 22.45
C ARG A 82 -3.47 -27.04 21.54
N ALA A 83 -4.21 -26.29 20.72
CA ALA A 83 -5.18 -26.88 19.79
C ALA A 83 -4.52 -27.43 18.52
N ALA A 84 -3.20 -27.20 18.34
CA ALA A 84 -2.45 -27.54 17.14
C ALA A 84 -3.13 -27.00 15.85
N ARG A 85 -3.53 -25.72 15.86
CA ARG A 85 -4.25 -25.08 14.76
C ARG A 85 -3.68 -23.71 14.43
N PHE A 86 -3.60 -23.46 13.13
CA PHE A 86 -3.40 -22.14 12.55
C PHE A 86 -4.73 -21.63 12.00
N GLU A 87 -5.11 -20.41 12.35
CA GLU A 87 -6.37 -19.82 11.94
C GLU A 87 -6.20 -18.34 11.55
N VAL A 88 -6.93 -17.93 10.53
CA VAL A 88 -7.02 -16.52 10.10
C VAL A 88 -8.48 -16.11 10.12
N TYR A 89 -8.78 -15.02 10.81
CA TYR A 89 -10.09 -14.40 10.86
C TYR A 89 -10.07 -13.00 10.28
N LEU A 90 -11.18 -12.60 9.68
CA LEU A 90 -11.48 -11.22 9.35
C LEU A 90 -12.81 -10.86 10.04
N GLY A 91 -12.75 -9.98 11.03
CA GLY A 91 -13.84 -9.83 11.99
C GLY A 91 -14.15 -11.16 12.69
N ASP A 92 -15.42 -11.56 12.68
CA ASP A 92 -15.87 -12.83 13.25
C ASP A 92 -15.90 -13.99 12.24
N VAL A 93 -15.42 -13.75 11.01
CA VAL A 93 -15.44 -14.74 9.93
C VAL A 93 -14.11 -15.49 9.87
N LEU A 94 -14.16 -16.83 10.01
CA LEU A 94 -13.00 -17.68 9.76
C LEU A 94 -12.70 -17.74 8.26
N MET A 95 -11.60 -17.15 7.84
CA MET A 95 -11.13 -17.12 6.45
C MET A 95 -10.33 -18.37 6.10
N LEU A 96 -9.52 -18.85 7.04
CA LEU A 96 -8.70 -20.06 6.88
C LEU A 96 -8.51 -20.75 8.23
N GLY A 97 -8.63 -22.09 8.25
CA GLY A 97 -8.27 -22.90 9.40
C GLY A 97 -7.59 -24.20 8.96
N ARG A 98 -6.39 -24.46 9.48
CA ARG A 98 -5.60 -25.67 9.15
C ARG A 98 -4.87 -26.22 10.38
N PRO A 99 -4.44 -27.50 10.38
CA PRO A 99 -3.55 -28.01 11.40
C PRO A 99 -2.24 -27.22 11.45
N LEU A 100 -1.70 -27.03 12.65
CA LEU A 100 -0.38 -26.44 12.91
C LEU A 100 0.55 -27.54 13.44
N ASP A 101 1.70 -27.69 12.81
CA ASP A 101 2.77 -28.48 13.41
C ASP A 101 3.40 -27.65 14.54
N VAL A 102 3.07 -27.99 15.78
CA VAL A 102 3.55 -27.23 16.94
C VAL A 102 5.05 -27.37 17.18
N SER A 103 5.71 -28.35 16.55
CA SER A 103 7.17 -28.48 16.62
C SER A 103 7.88 -27.32 15.88
N LEU A 104 7.20 -26.62 14.98
CA LEU A 104 7.72 -25.43 14.30
C LEU A 104 7.96 -24.24 15.25
N VAL A 105 7.24 -24.16 16.36
CA VAL A 105 7.37 -23.06 17.34
C VAL A 105 7.95 -23.50 18.67
N ARG A 106 7.89 -24.79 19.01
CA ARG A 106 8.36 -25.32 20.29
C ARG A 106 9.71 -25.99 20.15
N GLU A 107 10.55 -25.83 21.17
CA GLU A 107 11.85 -26.53 21.27
C GLU A 107 12.88 -26.10 20.19
N GLN A 108 12.60 -25.05 19.41
CA GLN A 108 13.46 -24.59 18.31
C GLN A 108 14.30 -23.35 18.66
N GLY A 109 14.13 -22.76 19.86
CA GLY A 109 14.66 -21.45 20.17
C GLY A 109 13.81 -20.34 19.58
N PHE A 110 14.43 -19.28 19.07
CA PHE A 110 13.71 -18.21 18.34
C PHE A 110 13.43 -18.64 16.92
N VAL A 111 12.15 -18.54 16.52
CA VAL A 111 11.67 -18.88 15.19
C VAL A 111 11.16 -17.60 14.51
N PRO A 112 11.65 -17.25 13.32
CA PRO A 112 11.18 -16.06 12.61
C PRO A 112 9.72 -16.23 12.18
N VAL A 113 8.93 -15.19 12.41
CA VAL A 113 7.56 -15.03 11.93
C VAL A 113 7.53 -13.87 10.96
N LEU A 114 6.99 -14.11 9.77
CA LEU A 114 6.75 -13.10 8.76
C LEU A 114 5.26 -13.09 8.43
N ILE A 115 4.64 -11.92 8.55
CA ILE A 115 3.26 -11.69 8.14
C ILE A 115 3.28 -10.53 7.14
N THR A 116 2.88 -10.80 5.91
CA THR A 116 2.76 -9.78 4.87
C THR A 116 1.33 -9.69 4.38
N PHE A 117 0.89 -8.49 4.11
CA PHE A 117 -0.38 -8.22 3.46
C PHE A 117 -0.19 -7.20 2.35
N GLY A 118 -0.80 -7.44 1.22
CA GLY A 118 -0.72 -6.56 0.05
C GLY A 118 -1.73 -6.90 -1.02
N PHE A 119 -1.45 -6.52 -2.24
CA PHE A 119 -2.34 -6.76 -3.39
C PHE A 119 -2.66 -8.24 -3.63
N SER A 120 -1.71 -9.11 -3.40
CA SER A 120 -1.88 -10.55 -3.57
C SER A 120 -2.58 -11.22 -2.39
N GLY A 121 -2.84 -10.48 -1.31
CA GLY A 121 -3.48 -11.01 -0.10
C GLY A 121 -2.53 -11.14 1.08
N LEU A 122 -2.98 -11.90 2.07
CA LEU A 122 -2.25 -12.20 3.30
C LEU A 122 -1.35 -13.42 3.11
N SER A 123 -0.09 -13.28 3.49
CA SER A 123 0.84 -14.41 3.59
C SER A 123 1.42 -14.47 5.00
N VAL A 124 1.56 -15.68 5.53
CA VAL A 124 2.16 -15.94 6.86
C VAL A 124 3.16 -17.06 6.74
N GLN A 125 4.40 -16.78 7.15
CA GLN A 125 5.50 -17.75 7.21
C GLN A 125 5.97 -17.91 8.65
N LEU A 126 6.28 -19.14 9.02
CA LEU A 126 6.80 -19.51 10.32
C LEU A 126 8.07 -20.36 10.11
N GLY A 127 9.22 -19.83 10.47
CA GLY A 127 10.49 -20.42 10.05
C GLY A 127 10.59 -20.48 8.53
N ASP A 128 10.82 -21.68 8.00
CA ASP A 128 10.88 -21.93 6.56
C ASP A 128 9.54 -22.37 5.96
N GLU A 129 8.48 -22.52 6.76
CA GLU A 129 7.17 -23.03 6.32
C GLU A 129 6.16 -21.90 6.08
N TRP A 130 5.55 -21.89 4.89
CA TRP A 130 4.38 -21.04 4.60
C TRP A 130 3.12 -21.64 5.22
N LEU A 131 2.58 -21.00 6.26
CA LEU A 131 1.29 -21.38 6.85
C LEU A 131 0.12 -20.96 5.95
N VAL A 132 0.26 -19.83 5.27
CA VAL A 132 -0.66 -19.36 4.22
C VAL A 132 0.11 -18.50 3.23
N TYR A 133 -0.28 -18.57 1.97
CA TYR A 133 0.30 -17.79 0.90
C TYR A 133 -0.82 -17.15 0.07
N GLU A 134 -0.82 -15.81 -0.03
CA GLU A 134 -1.73 -15.00 -0.85
C GLU A 134 -3.24 -15.23 -0.58
N LEU A 135 -3.63 -15.36 0.69
CA LEU A 135 -5.04 -15.45 1.06
C LEU A 135 -5.74 -14.11 0.82
N ILE A 136 -6.74 -14.12 -0.07
CA ILE A 136 -7.55 -12.94 -0.32
C ILE A 136 -8.48 -12.68 0.86
N LEU A 137 -8.35 -11.49 1.45
CA LEU A 137 -9.23 -10.99 2.51
C LEU A 137 -10.30 -10.08 1.89
N SER A 138 -11.55 -10.50 1.91
CA SER A 138 -12.64 -9.70 1.34
C SER A 138 -13.90 -9.79 2.22
N PRO A 139 -14.51 -8.63 2.56
CA PRO A 139 -14.07 -7.27 2.26
C PRO A 139 -12.92 -6.82 3.18
N TRP A 140 -11.88 -6.21 2.62
CA TRP A 140 -10.78 -5.61 3.37
C TRP A 140 -10.97 -4.10 3.41
N ALA A 141 -11.22 -3.53 4.58
CA ALA A 141 -11.47 -2.11 4.77
C ALA A 141 -10.90 -1.63 6.12
N PRO A 142 -9.56 -1.53 6.24
CA PRO A 142 -8.93 -1.06 7.47
C PRO A 142 -9.38 0.37 7.80
N GLN A 143 -9.51 0.67 9.08
CA GLN A 143 -9.88 1.98 9.59
C GLN A 143 -8.64 2.71 10.10
N SER A 144 -8.65 4.03 10.06
CA SER A 144 -7.51 4.87 10.47
C SER A 144 -7.10 4.72 11.94
N PHE A 145 -8.03 4.25 12.77
CA PHE A 145 -7.81 4.02 14.20
C PHE A 145 -7.40 2.58 14.54
N TRP A 146 -7.29 1.68 13.55
CA TRP A 146 -6.84 0.32 13.79
C TRP A 146 -5.38 0.29 14.23
N ARG A 147 -5.07 -0.65 15.12
CA ARG A 147 -3.75 -0.85 15.70
C ARG A 147 -3.27 -2.27 15.49
N PHE A 148 -1.97 -2.47 15.48
CA PHE A 148 -1.40 -3.81 15.58
C PHE A 148 -1.26 -4.22 17.04
N GLY A 149 -1.47 -5.49 17.30
CA GLY A 149 -1.22 -6.06 18.61
C GLY A 149 -0.82 -7.52 18.53
N ILE A 150 -0.03 -7.94 19.50
CA ILE A 150 0.35 -9.33 19.70
C ILE A 150 -0.16 -9.75 21.05
N GLY A 151 -1.00 -10.80 21.09
CA GLY A 151 -1.56 -11.39 22.30
C GLY A 151 -1.02 -12.78 22.54
N VAL A 152 -0.80 -13.12 23.80
CA VAL A 152 -0.33 -14.44 24.23
C VAL A 152 -1.08 -14.88 25.47
N ARG A 153 -1.31 -16.21 25.62
CA ARG A 153 -1.92 -16.76 26.83
C ARG A 153 -1.28 -18.08 27.21
N THR A 154 -1.09 -18.26 28.51
CA THR A 154 -0.75 -19.53 29.12
C THR A 154 -2.00 -20.24 29.59
N GLY A 155 -2.00 -21.58 29.58
CA GLY A 155 -3.12 -22.38 30.04
C GLY A 155 -3.28 -22.40 31.56
N ALA A 156 -4.43 -22.91 32.03
CA ALA A 156 -4.73 -23.04 33.46
C ALA A 156 -3.87 -24.09 34.19
N GLU A 157 -3.45 -25.13 33.48
CA GLU A 157 -2.68 -26.25 34.04
C GLU A 157 -1.31 -26.43 33.41
N MET A 158 -1.16 -25.92 32.16
CA MET A 158 0.02 -26.01 31.35
C MET A 158 0.43 -24.62 30.91
N TYR A 159 1.70 -24.32 30.94
CA TYR A 159 2.20 -22.98 30.68
C TYR A 159 3.40 -23.00 29.74
N ASP A 160 3.45 -21.99 28.85
CA ASP A 160 4.62 -21.66 28.06
C ASP A 160 5.15 -20.28 28.46
N GLU A 161 6.42 -20.11 28.34
CA GLU A 161 7.03 -18.79 28.29
C GLU A 161 7.02 -18.31 26.84
N HIS A 162 6.48 -17.12 26.60
CA HIS A 162 6.47 -16.50 25.29
C HIS A 162 7.43 -15.31 25.27
N ARG A 163 8.41 -15.36 24.37
CA ARG A 163 9.36 -14.26 24.15
C ARG A 163 9.27 -13.78 22.71
N ILE A 164 9.44 -12.47 22.52
CA ILE A 164 9.49 -11.80 21.22
C ILE A 164 10.79 -11.04 21.12
N ASP A 165 11.43 -11.12 19.97
CA ASP A 165 12.61 -10.37 19.62
C ASP A 165 12.53 -9.84 18.18
N ASN A 166 13.40 -8.91 17.83
CA ASN A 166 13.56 -8.37 16.47
C ASN A 166 12.25 -7.91 15.83
N LEU A 167 11.31 -7.37 16.64
CA LEU A 167 10.02 -6.91 16.16
C LEU A 167 10.19 -5.70 15.24
N LEU A 168 9.75 -5.85 14.00
CA LEU A 168 9.74 -4.80 12.99
C LEU A 168 8.40 -4.80 12.26
N LEU A 169 7.74 -3.65 12.24
CA LEU A 169 6.57 -3.38 11.40
C LEU A 169 6.97 -2.37 10.33
N VAL A 170 6.89 -2.79 9.09
CA VAL A 170 7.02 -1.92 7.91
C VAL A 170 5.63 -1.72 7.35
N ALA A 171 5.20 -0.49 7.28
CA ALA A 171 3.93 -0.10 6.71
C ALA A 171 4.20 0.92 5.61
N GLY A 172 3.48 0.83 4.51
CA GLY A 172 3.70 1.77 3.42
C GLY A 172 3.38 1.23 2.03
N SER A 173 3.47 2.10 1.07
CA SER A 173 3.23 1.80 -0.35
C SER A 173 4.40 1.12 -1.05
N GLU A 174 5.45 0.74 -0.36
CA GLU A 174 6.59 0.07 -0.98
C GLU A 174 6.27 -1.38 -1.37
N HIS A 175 5.52 -1.50 -2.44
CA HIS A 175 5.49 -2.75 -3.19
C HIS A 175 6.88 -2.93 -3.81
N LYS A 176 7.70 -3.81 -3.23
CA LYS A 176 8.93 -4.23 -3.92
C LYS A 176 8.49 -4.90 -5.22
N PRO A 177 9.03 -4.45 -6.36
CA PRO A 177 8.78 -5.12 -7.63
C PRO A 177 9.09 -6.61 -7.51
N ARG A 178 8.14 -7.48 -7.88
CA ARG A 178 8.37 -8.92 -7.84
C ARG A 178 7.77 -9.62 -9.05
N PRO A 179 8.49 -10.55 -9.65
CA PRO A 179 7.94 -11.43 -10.67
C PRO A 179 7.04 -12.49 -10.01
N VAL A 180 5.93 -12.81 -10.67
CA VAL A 180 5.09 -13.96 -10.37
C VAL A 180 4.90 -14.77 -11.64
N THR A 181 4.93 -16.08 -11.52
CA THR A 181 4.70 -16.97 -12.66
C THR A 181 3.20 -17.06 -12.94
N VAL A 182 2.83 -16.84 -14.19
CA VAL A 182 1.46 -16.99 -14.69
C VAL A 182 1.34 -18.34 -15.37
N GLU A 183 0.44 -19.17 -14.86
CA GLU A 183 0.12 -20.46 -15.40
C GLU A 183 -1.37 -20.58 -15.71
N VAL A 184 -1.72 -21.34 -16.73
CA VAL A 184 -3.10 -21.56 -17.14
C VAL A 184 -3.46 -23.04 -17.10
N SER A 185 -4.70 -23.34 -16.74
CA SER A 185 -5.24 -24.69 -16.75
C SER A 185 -6.59 -24.73 -17.43
N SER A 186 -6.85 -25.73 -18.26
CA SER A 186 -8.14 -25.94 -18.92
C SER A 186 -9.09 -26.76 -18.07
N ASN A 187 -8.61 -27.49 -17.07
CA ASN A 187 -9.40 -28.42 -16.26
C ASN A 187 -9.24 -28.19 -14.74
N GLY A 188 -8.50 -27.17 -14.32
CA GLY A 188 -8.25 -26.87 -12.92
C GLY A 188 -7.29 -27.84 -12.19
N GLN A 189 -6.67 -28.78 -12.91
CA GLN A 189 -5.78 -29.80 -12.33
C GLN A 189 -4.37 -29.76 -12.92
N GLN A 190 -4.22 -29.68 -14.21
CA GLN A 190 -2.93 -29.57 -14.88
C GLN A 190 -2.73 -28.15 -15.34
N PHE A 191 -1.63 -27.55 -14.91
CA PHE A 191 -1.23 -26.18 -15.28
C PHE A 191 -0.12 -26.20 -16.34
N SER A 192 -0.03 -25.10 -17.10
CA SER A 192 1.08 -24.88 -18.01
C SER A 192 2.41 -24.82 -17.26
N THR A 193 3.50 -25.14 -17.93
CA THR A 193 4.86 -25.09 -17.38
C THR A 193 5.73 -24.07 -18.13
N SER A 194 5.08 -23.10 -18.80
CA SER A 194 5.76 -22.12 -19.64
C SER A 194 6.52 -21.05 -18.84
N ALA A 195 6.30 -20.97 -17.53
CA ALA A 195 6.97 -20.05 -16.61
C ALA A 195 6.99 -18.59 -17.13
N VAL A 196 5.86 -18.14 -17.70
CA VAL A 196 5.71 -16.73 -18.10
C VAL A 196 5.60 -15.88 -16.84
N GLU A 197 6.41 -14.83 -16.76
CA GLU A 197 6.44 -13.95 -15.60
C GLU A 197 5.58 -12.70 -15.83
N LEU A 198 4.81 -12.33 -14.81
CA LEU A 198 4.16 -11.04 -14.65
C LEU A 198 4.88 -10.28 -13.54
N MET A 199 5.29 -9.04 -13.83
CA MET A 199 5.91 -8.17 -12.82
C MET A 199 4.84 -7.33 -12.11
N TYR A 200 4.81 -7.42 -10.78
CA TYR A 200 4.07 -6.48 -9.95
C TYR A 200 4.97 -5.32 -9.59
N GLU A 201 4.56 -4.11 -9.97
CA GLU A 201 5.28 -2.87 -9.71
C GLU A 201 4.55 -2.03 -8.66
N ALA A 202 5.30 -1.20 -7.96
CA ALA A 202 4.71 -0.23 -7.05
C ALA A 202 3.81 0.75 -7.81
N PRO A 203 2.63 1.11 -7.28
CA PRO A 203 1.74 2.04 -7.97
C PRO A 203 2.39 3.40 -8.18
N PRO A 204 2.20 4.04 -9.34
CA PRO A 204 2.72 5.36 -9.57
C PRO A 204 1.97 6.41 -8.73
N THR A 205 2.69 7.45 -8.32
CA THR A 205 2.11 8.64 -7.71
C THR A 205 2.42 9.87 -8.54
N VAL A 206 1.55 10.88 -8.49
CA VAL A 206 1.80 12.19 -9.09
C VAL A 206 1.91 13.21 -7.98
N SER A 207 3.10 13.78 -7.80
CA SER A 207 3.37 14.82 -6.81
C SER A 207 3.20 16.22 -7.35
N ALA A 208 3.56 16.45 -8.63
CA ALA A 208 3.43 17.73 -9.31
C ALA A 208 3.39 17.54 -10.83
N PHE A 209 2.92 18.56 -11.53
CA PHE A 209 3.02 18.64 -13.00
C PHE A 209 3.09 20.07 -13.46
N PHE A 210 3.66 20.29 -14.64
CA PHE A 210 3.85 21.62 -15.21
C PHE A 210 3.79 21.57 -16.75
N PRO A 211 3.14 22.55 -17.41
CA PRO A 211 2.31 23.59 -16.80
C PRO A 211 0.97 23.04 -16.26
N GLU A 212 0.43 23.70 -15.22
CA GLU A 212 -0.85 23.31 -14.61
C GLU A 212 -2.06 23.75 -15.44
N ARG A 213 -1.83 24.57 -16.47
CA ARG A 213 -2.87 25.17 -17.29
C ARG A 213 -2.50 25.15 -18.75
N GLY A 214 -3.51 25.05 -19.61
CA GLY A 214 -3.35 25.15 -21.06
C GLY A 214 -4.59 25.71 -21.74
N PRO A 215 -4.48 26.11 -23.03
CA PRO A 215 -5.62 26.57 -23.78
C PRO A 215 -6.64 25.42 -23.98
N GLN A 216 -7.90 25.81 -24.10
CA GLN A 216 -8.98 24.84 -24.34
C GLN A 216 -8.86 24.12 -25.70
N THR A 217 -8.01 24.60 -26.59
CA THR A 217 -7.67 23.92 -27.84
C THR A 217 -6.80 22.69 -27.64
N GLY A 218 -6.26 22.47 -26.43
CA GLY A 218 -5.41 21.32 -26.10
C GLY A 218 -3.96 21.52 -26.54
N SER A 219 -3.27 20.39 -26.72
CA SER A 219 -1.87 20.29 -27.19
C SER A 219 -0.82 20.93 -26.28
N THR A 220 -1.14 21.22 -25.03
CA THR A 220 -0.15 21.62 -24.03
C THR A 220 0.61 20.39 -23.58
N VAL A 221 1.92 20.37 -23.82
CA VAL A 221 2.79 19.32 -23.31
C VAL A 221 2.98 19.51 -21.80
N VAL A 222 2.49 18.56 -21.03
CA VAL A 222 2.55 18.55 -19.56
C VAL A 222 3.65 17.61 -19.13
N ARG A 223 4.59 18.11 -18.32
CA ARG A 223 5.60 17.30 -17.63
C ARG A 223 5.08 16.92 -16.24
N ILE A 224 5.12 15.67 -15.92
CA ILE A 224 4.59 15.08 -14.69
C ILE A 224 5.73 14.52 -13.85
N LEU A 225 5.73 14.87 -12.56
CA LEU A 225 6.67 14.42 -11.55
C LEU A 225 5.94 13.57 -10.51
N GLY A 226 6.62 12.55 -10.00
CA GLY A 226 6.07 11.65 -9.00
C GLY A 226 7.00 10.48 -8.77
N ASP A 227 6.53 9.53 -7.96
CA ASP A 227 7.28 8.33 -7.67
C ASP A 227 6.78 7.15 -8.49
N ASN A 228 7.65 6.15 -8.71
CA ASN A 228 7.37 4.92 -9.42
C ASN A 228 6.82 5.12 -10.86
N LEU A 229 7.22 6.18 -11.56
CA LEU A 229 6.75 6.46 -12.90
C LEU A 229 7.48 5.66 -14.00
N GLY A 230 8.62 5.04 -13.70
CA GLY A 230 9.55 4.47 -14.69
C GLY A 230 9.31 3.02 -15.11
N ALA A 231 8.47 2.26 -14.40
CA ALA A 231 8.34 0.81 -14.61
C ALA A 231 7.22 0.41 -15.60
N GLY A 232 6.79 1.34 -16.44
CA GLY A 232 5.65 1.13 -17.33
C GLY A 232 5.98 0.37 -18.61
N THR A 233 4.99 -0.35 -19.12
CA THR A 233 5.02 -0.98 -20.44
C THR A 233 4.16 -0.24 -21.47
N HIS A 234 3.22 0.58 -21.02
CA HIS A 234 2.32 1.36 -21.87
C HIS A 234 1.85 2.63 -21.13
N TYR A 235 2.58 3.70 -21.31
CA TYR A 235 2.36 4.96 -20.62
C TYR A 235 1.17 5.73 -21.18
N MET A 236 0.25 6.15 -20.32
CA MET A 236 -0.93 6.95 -20.68
C MET A 236 -1.15 8.08 -19.68
N CYS A 237 -1.68 9.20 -20.16
CA CYS A 237 -2.33 10.20 -19.32
C CYS A 237 -3.84 10.18 -19.57
N ARG A 238 -4.61 10.53 -18.55
CA ARG A 238 -6.05 10.69 -18.67
C ARG A 238 -6.45 12.07 -18.17
N PHE A 239 -6.97 12.89 -19.08
CA PHE A 239 -7.48 14.24 -18.79
C PHE A 239 -9.01 14.20 -18.81
N ASP A 240 -9.66 14.47 -17.68
CA ASP A 240 -11.12 14.49 -17.60
C ASP A 240 -11.76 13.23 -18.26
N GLY A 241 -11.23 12.06 -17.93
CA GLY A 241 -11.70 10.78 -18.47
C GLY A 241 -11.23 10.42 -19.89
N VAL A 242 -10.55 11.31 -20.62
CA VAL A 242 -10.02 11.02 -21.96
C VAL A 242 -8.55 10.66 -21.87
N ALA A 243 -8.21 9.45 -22.28
CA ALA A 243 -6.86 8.93 -22.31
C ALA A 243 -6.10 9.39 -23.56
N VAL A 244 -4.80 9.68 -23.39
CA VAL A 244 -3.84 10.00 -24.43
C VAL A 244 -2.52 9.32 -24.15
N ASP A 245 -1.77 9.02 -25.21
CA ASP A 245 -0.44 8.45 -25.09
C ASP A 245 0.49 9.38 -24.32
N ALA A 246 1.37 8.76 -23.53
CA ALA A 246 2.41 9.44 -22.78
C ALA A 246 3.76 8.82 -23.05
N SER A 247 4.83 9.53 -22.76
CA SER A 247 6.20 9.06 -22.81
C SER A 247 6.88 9.24 -21.45
N PHE A 248 7.82 8.35 -21.13
CA PHE A 248 8.65 8.47 -19.94
C PHE A 248 10.07 8.87 -20.35
N ASP A 249 10.61 9.89 -19.69
CA ASP A 249 11.99 10.34 -19.82
C ASP A 249 12.82 9.76 -18.67
N GLU A 250 13.61 8.74 -18.96
CA GLU A 250 14.48 8.07 -17.99
C GLU A 250 15.54 8.99 -17.39
N SER A 251 16.01 9.99 -18.15
CA SER A 251 17.08 10.89 -17.71
C SER A 251 16.64 11.80 -16.57
N ASN A 252 15.37 12.17 -16.54
CA ASN A 252 14.77 13.10 -15.57
C ASN A 252 13.72 12.43 -14.69
N SER A 253 13.43 11.14 -14.90
CA SER A 253 12.38 10.38 -14.21
C SER A 253 11.01 11.05 -14.27
N THR A 254 10.62 11.57 -15.45
CA THR A 254 9.38 12.31 -15.65
C THR A 254 8.54 11.75 -16.79
N MET A 255 7.20 11.82 -16.65
CA MET A 255 6.28 11.50 -17.75
C MET A 255 5.87 12.78 -18.49
N HIS A 256 5.58 12.63 -19.78
CA HIS A 256 5.16 13.69 -20.66
C HIS A 256 3.94 13.27 -21.47
N CYS A 257 2.92 14.13 -21.54
CA CYS A 257 1.76 13.94 -22.40
C CYS A 257 1.16 15.27 -22.85
N ALA A 258 0.39 15.27 -23.94
CA ALA A 258 -0.26 16.44 -24.46
C ALA A 258 -1.71 16.54 -23.95
N SER A 259 -2.11 17.70 -23.44
CA SER A 259 -3.50 17.91 -23.01
C SER A 259 -4.49 17.78 -24.16
N VAL A 260 -5.64 17.20 -23.88
CA VAL A 260 -6.73 17.05 -24.86
C VAL A 260 -7.49 18.37 -25.06
N PRO A 261 -8.10 18.62 -26.24
CA PRO A 261 -8.97 19.76 -26.44
C PRO A 261 -10.25 19.64 -25.61
N ARG A 262 -10.74 20.81 -25.14
CA ARG A 262 -12.03 20.95 -24.45
C ARG A 262 -12.77 22.16 -25.01
N GLY A 263 -14.06 22.02 -25.20
CA GLY A 263 -14.88 23.10 -25.78
C GLY A 263 -15.12 24.28 -24.84
N THR A 264 -14.81 24.12 -23.55
CA THR A 264 -15.04 25.14 -22.51
C THR A 264 -13.87 25.19 -21.53
N ALA A 265 -13.63 26.38 -20.95
CA ALA A 265 -12.71 26.56 -19.84
C ALA A 265 -13.21 25.78 -18.61
N ARG A 266 -12.37 24.91 -18.04
CA ARG A 266 -12.71 24.05 -16.91
C ARG A 266 -11.45 23.51 -16.23
N SER A 267 -11.63 22.97 -15.04
CA SER A 267 -10.61 22.20 -14.34
C SER A 267 -11.09 20.77 -14.15
N ALA A 268 -10.23 19.80 -14.38
CA ALA A 268 -10.55 18.38 -14.17
C ALA A 268 -9.29 17.55 -13.90
N ALA A 269 -9.49 16.36 -13.37
CA ALA A 269 -8.43 15.46 -12.95
C ALA A 269 -7.45 15.12 -14.10
N LEU A 270 -6.17 15.14 -13.75
CA LEU A 270 -5.08 14.53 -14.50
C LEU A 270 -4.65 13.26 -13.78
N GLU A 271 -4.70 12.15 -14.49
CA GLU A 271 -4.35 10.82 -13.97
C GLU A 271 -3.33 10.19 -14.91
N VAL A 272 -2.48 9.30 -14.40
CA VAL A 272 -1.48 8.58 -15.18
C VAL A 272 -1.66 7.07 -15.06
N SER A 273 -1.25 6.36 -16.09
CA SER A 273 -1.20 4.90 -16.12
C SER A 273 0.13 4.43 -16.71
N LEU A 274 0.68 3.35 -16.18
CA LEU A 274 1.90 2.71 -16.67
C LEU A 274 1.64 1.51 -17.60
N ASN A 275 0.38 1.06 -17.68
CA ASN A 275 -0.02 -0.13 -18.44
C ASN A 275 -1.33 0.06 -19.23
N ALA A 276 -1.82 1.28 -19.37
CA ALA A 276 -3.06 1.67 -20.03
C ALA A 276 -4.36 1.10 -19.41
N GLN A 277 -4.27 0.47 -18.24
CA GLN A 277 -5.41 -0.18 -17.57
C GLN A 277 -5.74 0.44 -16.21
N GLN A 278 -4.75 0.54 -15.32
CA GLN A 278 -4.92 1.15 -14.01
C GLN A 278 -4.43 2.60 -14.05
N TYR A 279 -5.25 3.53 -13.56
CA TYR A 279 -4.95 4.95 -13.48
C TYR A 279 -4.83 5.41 -12.03
N THR A 280 -3.96 6.39 -11.80
CA THR A 280 -3.82 7.03 -10.48
C THR A 280 -5.11 7.79 -10.12
N ALA A 281 -5.32 7.99 -8.81
CA ALA A 281 -6.42 8.79 -8.27
C ALA A 281 -5.85 9.90 -7.36
N THR A 282 -4.93 10.71 -7.89
CA THR A 282 -4.11 11.65 -7.11
C THR A 282 -4.80 12.98 -6.77
N GLY A 283 -5.97 13.25 -7.34
CA GLY A 283 -6.72 14.49 -7.08
C GLY A 283 -6.10 15.76 -7.67
N VAL A 284 -5.02 15.68 -8.47
CA VAL A 284 -4.42 16.83 -9.15
C VAL A 284 -5.25 17.21 -10.37
N ASN A 285 -5.43 18.53 -10.60
CA ASN A 285 -6.34 19.02 -11.62
C ASN A 285 -5.62 19.92 -12.62
N PHE A 286 -5.75 19.58 -13.93
CA PHE A 286 -5.35 20.44 -15.04
C PHE A 286 -6.47 21.43 -15.38
N THR A 287 -6.10 22.68 -15.66
CA THR A 287 -7.07 23.75 -15.94
C THR A 287 -6.98 24.22 -17.39
N TRP A 288 -8.08 24.10 -18.13
CA TRP A 288 -8.21 24.70 -19.47
C TRP A 288 -8.71 26.13 -19.37
N TYR A 289 -8.10 27.04 -20.14
CA TYR A 289 -8.53 28.41 -20.27
C TYR A 289 -8.90 28.75 -21.72
N ALA A 290 -9.76 29.74 -21.91
CA ALA A 290 -10.02 30.29 -23.23
C ALA A 290 -8.77 31.04 -23.71
N PRO A 291 -8.25 30.75 -24.93
CA PRO A 291 -7.05 31.43 -25.41
C PRO A 291 -7.29 32.95 -25.48
N PRO A 292 -6.26 33.74 -25.17
CA PRO A 292 -6.35 35.20 -25.28
C PRO A 292 -6.53 35.60 -26.75
N THR A 293 -7.31 36.63 -26.98
CA THR A 293 -7.49 37.21 -28.31
C THR A 293 -7.18 38.68 -28.27
N VAL A 294 -6.46 39.16 -29.28
CA VAL A 294 -6.21 40.57 -29.47
C VAL A 294 -7.28 41.13 -30.39
N ARG A 295 -8.06 42.09 -29.92
CA ARG A 295 -9.13 42.71 -30.70
C ARG A 295 -8.68 43.94 -31.45
N LEU A 296 -7.82 44.75 -30.83
CA LEU A 296 -7.40 46.04 -31.37
C LEU A 296 -5.92 46.28 -31.07
N ILE A 297 -5.20 46.76 -32.06
CA ILE A 297 -3.85 47.28 -31.91
C ILE A 297 -3.85 48.71 -32.45
N SER A 298 -3.32 49.65 -31.68
CA SER A 298 -3.18 51.04 -32.11
C SER A 298 -1.80 51.56 -31.70
N PRO A 299 -1.05 52.17 -32.62
CA PRO A 299 -1.35 52.31 -34.05
C PRO A 299 -1.16 50.99 -34.82
N THR A 300 -1.88 50.81 -35.92
CA THR A 300 -1.77 49.65 -36.80
C THR A 300 -0.61 49.72 -37.78
N VAL A 301 -0.01 50.91 -37.93
CA VAL A 301 1.12 51.19 -38.83
C VAL A 301 2.17 51.99 -38.10
N ASN A 302 3.43 51.57 -38.18
CA ASN A 302 4.59 52.34 -37.71
C ASN A 302 5.45 52.77 -38.91
N TYR A 303 5.82 54.01 -38.95
CA TYR A 303 6.63 54.60 -40.02
C TYR A 303 8.12 54.75 -39.67
N HIS A 304 8.48 54.61 -38.40
CA HIS A 304 9.85 54.75 -37.90
C HIS A 304 10.24 53.48 -37.07
N CYS A 305 11.14 52.69 -37.61
CA CYS A 305 11.57 51.45 -36.97
C CYS A 305 12.56 51.66 -35.81
N GLU A 306 13.14 52.85 -35.67
CA GLU A 306 14.18 53.16 -34.68
C GLU A 306 13.66 53.90 -33.44
N ASP A 307 12.45 54.42 -33.48
CA ASP A 307 11.86 55.12 -32.35
C ASP A 307 11.05 54.17 -31.44
N PRO A 308 11.07 54.37 -30.11
CA PRO A 308 10.24 53.62 -29.21
C PRO A 308 8.75 53.81 -29.51
N LEU A 309 8.07 52.73 -29.88
CA LEU A 309 6.65 52.72 -30.19
C LEU A 309 5.85 52.26 -28.99
N VAL A 310 4.89 53.05 -28.53
CA VAL A 310 3.90 52.61 -27.54
C VAL A 310 2.70 52.04 -28.29
N ILE A 311 2.52 50.72 -28.15
CA ILE A 311 1.38 49.98 -28.70
C ILE A 311 0.30 49.86 -27.65
N GLN A 312 -0.89 50.35 -27.96
CA GLN A 312 -2.09 50.08 -27.16
C GLN A 312 -2.83 48.88 -27.76
N TYR A 313 -3.20 47.94 -26.93
CA TYR A 313 -3.94 46.76 -27.35
C TYR A 313 -5.05 46.43 -26.36
N ASP A 314 -6.12 45.87 -26.87
CA ASP A 314 -7.22 45.31 -26.10
C ASP A 314 -7.21 43.80 -26.24
N VAL A 315 -7.15 43.11 -25.14
CA VAL A 315 -7.08 41.65 -25.10
C VAL A 315 -8.16 41.08 -24.20
N ASP A 316 -8.80 40.02 -24.68
CA ASP A 316 -9.71 39.20 -23.88
C ASP A 316 -8.98 38.01 -23.28
N ASN A 317 -9.50 37.50 -22.15
CA ASN A 317 -9.05 36.31 -21.47
C ASN A 317 -7.60 36.33 -20.94
N VAL A 318 -7.02 37.51 -20.70
CA VAL A 318 -5.73 37.65 -20.02
C VAL A 318 -5.98 37.84 -18.54
N ARG A 319 -5.51 36.87 -17.71
CA ARG A 319 -5.37 37.10 -16.27
C ARG A 319 -3.96 37.60 -15.99
N ILE A 320 -3.86 38.83 -15.54
CA ILE A 320 -2.61 39.36 -14.97
C ILE A 320 -2.49 38.72 -13.56
N PRO A 321 -1.37 38.04 -13.24
CA PRO A 321 -1.14 37.60 -11.86
C PRO A 321 -1.13 38.87 -10.97
N GLU A 322 -1.87 38.83 -9.87
CA GLU A 322 -1.71 39.84 -8.83
C GLU A 322 -0.29 39.68 -8.25
N VAL A 323 0.45 40.80 -8.22
CA VAL A 323 1.84 40.92 -7.72
C VAL A 323 1.82 40.85 -6.19
#